data_056db1bd158e580c3c89d27243b30d18
#
_entry.id   056db1bd158e580c3c89d27243b30d18
#
_cell.length_a   1.000
_cell.length_b   1.000
_cell.length_c   1.000
_cell.angle_alpha   90.00
_cell.angle_beta   90.00
_cell.angle_gamma   90.00
#
_symmetry.space_group_name_H-M   'P 1'
#
loop_
_entity.id
_entity.type
_entity.pdbx_description
1 polymer ?
#
loop_
_entity_poly.entity_id
_entity_poly.type
_entity_poly.pdbx_seq_one_letter_code
_entity_poly.pdbx_strand_id
1 'polypeptide(L)'
;MSLVIQPSLFGSLGELGVAQLGAAVERRPLSDGAWIDLRPGFITAADELFDVLAASVPWHEERMRMYDTTVRVPRLLAGYTQAETLPHPVLDEARCALSAHYAAELGEPFVSVGLCLYRDGSDSVAWHGDRIARESTGDTMVAIVSLGATRAFGLRPKSGGPGLRLQVGHGDLLVMGGSCQRTWLHGVPKVASCLGARISIQFRPHWGDQLRTSTAGGPDGKAQ
;
A
#
# COMPACT_ATOMS: atom_id res chain seq x y z
N MET A 1 13.87 -6.93 -18.43
CA MET A 1 12.64 -6.21 -18.84
C MET A 1 12.82 -4.76 -18.42
N SER A 2 12.91 -3.82 -19.39
CA SER A 2 13.03 -2.40 -19.04
C SER A 2 11.68 -1.90 -18.52
N LEU A 3 11.68 -1.29 -17.33
CA LEU A 3 10.52 -0.55 -16.83
C LEU A 3 10.35 0.70 -17.70
N VAL A 4 9.16 0.88 -18.26
CA VAL A 4 8.83 2.11 -18.98
C VAL A 4 8.42 3.15 -17.94
N ILE A 5 9.30 4.12 -17.69
CA ILE A 5 9.03 5.28 -16.85
C ILE A 5 8.48 6.37 -17.76
N GLN A 6 7.29 6.85 -17.48
CA GLN A 6 6.75 8.04 -18.13
C GLN A 6 7.05 9.24 -17.22
N PRO A 7 8.01 10.11 -17.56
CA PRO A 7 8.31 11.29 -16.76
C PRO A 7 7.07 12.18 -16.68
N SER A 8 6.76 12.68 -15.48
CA SER A 8 5.76 13.73 -15.33
C SER A 8 6.29 15.00 -16.01
N LEU A 9 5.52 15.58 -16.94
CA LEU A 9 5.83 16.88 -17.57
C LEU A 9 5.83 18.05 -16.57
N PHE A 10 5.41 17.80 -15.33
CA PHE A 10 5.40 18.72 -14.20
C PHE A 10 6.15 18.13 -13.02
N GLY A 11 7.41 17.72 -13.23
CA GLY A 11 8.29 17.35 -12.14
C GLY A 11 8.26 18.47 -11.07
N SER A 12 7.88 18.11 -9.84
CA SER A 12 7.85 19.05 -8.73
C SER A 12 9.26 19.62 -8.55
N LEU A 13 9.42 20.94 -8.75
CA LEU A 13 10.65 21.68 -8.51
C LEU A 13 10.98 21.79 -7.00
N GLY A 14 10.48 20.88 -6.18
CA GLY A 14 10.67 20.83 -4.74
C GLY A 14 11.66 19.75 -4.34
N GLU A 15 12.20 19.88 -3.14
CA GLU A 15 13.01 18.86 -2.47
C GLU A 15 12.15 17.64 -2.13
N LEU A 16 12.72 16.43 -2.23
CA LEU A 16 12.04 15.21 -1.80
C LEU A 16 11.75 15.26 -0.31
N GLY A 17 10.51 15.05 0.05
CA GLY A 17 10.07 15.14 1.44
C GLY A 17 8.61 14.75 1.65
N VAL A 18 8.15 14.96 2.88
CA VAL A 18 6.80 14.67 3.34
C VAL A 18 6.04 15.97 3.55
N ALA A 19 4.95 16.16 2.82
CA ALA A 19 4.08 17.33 3.00
C ALA A 19 3.23 17.20 4.29
N GLN A 20 2.90 18.34 4.88
CA GLN A 20 2.06 18.38 6.07
C GLN A 20 0.68 17.75 5.81
N LEU A 21 0.18 17.04 6.83
CA LEU A 21 -1.17 16.48 6.86
C LEU A 21 -2.17 17.57 7.29
N GLY A 22 -2.63 17.57 8.51
CA GLY A 22 -3.51 18.61 9.08
C GLY A 22 -4.74 18.88 8.20
N ALA A 23 -5.02 20.17 7.98
CA ALA A 23 -6.17 20.63 7.21
C ALA A 23 -6.14 20.26 5.70
N ALA A 24 -5.02 19.77 5.20
CA ALA A 24 -4.90 19.32 3.82
C ALA A 24 -5.38 17.88 3.58
N VAL A 25 -5.77 17.18 4.64
CA VAL A 25 -6.38 15.85 4.59
C VAL A 25 -7.87 15.98 4.40
N GLU A 26 -8.41 15.38 3.33
CA GLU A 26 -9.84 15.35 3.05
C GLU A 26 -10.45 14.03 3.53
N ARG A 27 -11.24 14.08 4.62
CA ARG A 27 -11.95 12.91 5.14
C ARG A 27 -13.28 12.70 4.44
N ARG A 28 -13.52 11.46 4.04
CA ARG A 28 -14.80 10.99 3.50
C ARG A 28 -15.35 9.84 4.34
N PRO A 29 -16.48 10.04 5.03
CA PRO A 29 -17.15 8.97 5.75
C PRO A 29 -17.70 7.92 4.78
N LEU A 30 -17.67 6.68 5.20
CA LEU A 30 -18.26 5.54 4.53
C LEU A 30 -19.33 4.91 5.43
N SER A 31 -20.02 3.86 4.95
CA SER A 31 -20.96 3.14 5.80
C SER A 31 -20.28 2.35 6.92
N ASP A 32 -21.05 1.99 7.92
CA ASP A 32 -20.66 1.10 9.03
C ASP A 32 -19.49 1.60 9.89
N GLY A 33 -19.31 2.93 9.99
CA GLY A 33 -18.22 3.55 10.77
C GLY A 33 -16.85 3.50 10.07
N ALA A 34 -16.80 3.08 8.80
CA ALA A 34 -15.62 3.19 7.98
C ALA A 34 -15.42 4.62 7.45
N TRP A 35 -14.20 4.96 7.11
CA TRP A 35 -13.87 6.21 6.45
C TRP A 35 -12.58 6.09 5.63
N ILE A 36 -12.38 7.04 4.73
CA ILE A 36 -11.12 7.23 4.02
C ILE A 36 -10.66 8.67 4.17
N ASP A 37 -9.35 8.85 4.21
CA ASP A 37 -8.70 10.15 4.10
C ASP A 37 -7.87 10.20 2.81
N LEU A 38 -7.89 11.35 2.16
CA LEU A 38 -7.13 11.63 0.96
C LEU A 38 -6.22 12.84 1.19
N ARG A 39 -4.96 12.73 0.79
CA ARG A 39 -3.99 13.84 0.78
C ARG A 39 -3.20 13.81 -0.51
N PRO A 40 -3.65 14.51 -1.56
CA PRO A 40 -2.90 14.64 -2.80
C PRO A 40 -1.52 15.27 -2.55
N GLY A 41 -0.49 14.77 -3.22
CA GLY A 41 0.87 15.29 -3.11
C GLY A 41 1.46 15.20 -1.70
N PHE A 42 1.20 14.13 -0.97
CA PHE A 42 1.78 13.88 0.36
C PHE A 42 3.31 13.68 0.28
N ILE A 43 3.81 13.03 -0.77
CA ILE A 43 5.24 12.98 -1.06
C ILE A 43 5.54 14.04 -2.13
N THR A 44 6.44 14.96 -1.81
CA THR A 44 6.96 15.98 -2.74
C THR A 44 8.13 15.38 -3.53
N ALA A 45 8.42 15.88 -4.74
CA ALA A 45 9.46 15.34 -5.65
C ALA A 45 9.42 13.79 -5.75
N ALA A 46 8.22 13.24 -5.83
CA ALA A 46 7.94 11.81 -5.73
C ALA A 46 8.57 10.96 -6.86
N ASP A 47 8.98 11.57 -7.97
CA ASP A 47 9.69 10.89 -9.07
C ASP A 47 11.03 10.33 -8.56
N GLU A 48 11.81 11.10 -7.78
CA GLU A 48 13.07 10.66 -7.19
C GLU A 48 12.87 9.43 -6.30
N LEU A 49 11.85 9.47 -5.42
CA LEU A 49 11.55 8.32 -4.56
C LEU A 49 11.12 7.09 -5.38
N PHE A 50 10.32 7.29 -6.42
CA PHE A 50 9.90 6.20 -7.30
C PHE A 50 11.11 5.52 -7.94
N ASP A 51 12.05 6.29 -8.51
CA ASP A 51 13.23 5.76 -9.19
C ASP A 51 14.14 4.98 -8.23
N VAL A 52 14.39 5.55 -7.04
CA VAL A 52 15.18 4.88 -6.00
C VAL A 52 14.54 3.56 -5.58
N LEU A 53 13.26 3.55 -5.26
CA LEU A 53 12.56 2.34 -4.82
C LEU A 53 12.48 1.28 -5.93
N ALA A 54 12.20 1.70 -7.16
CA ALA A 54 12.12 0.77 -8.29
C ALA A 54 13.45 0.03 -8.52
N ALA A 55 14.59 0.71 -8.29
CA ALA A 55 15.93 0.18 -8.51
C ALA A 55 16.50 -0.59 -7.32
N SER A 56 16.24 -0.17 -6.07
CA SER A 56 16.94 -0.65 -4.88
C SER A 56 16.17 -1.68 -4.05
N VAL A 57 14.84 -1.69 -4.13
CA VAL A 57 14.02 -2.63 -3.34
C VAL A 57 14.20 -4.06 -3.86
N PRO A 58 14.40 -5.05 -2.98
CA PRO A 58 14.53 -6.47 -3.35
C PRO A 58 13.18 -7.07 -3.71
N TRP A 59 12.64 -6.65 -4.85
CA TRP A 59 11.35 -7.11 -5.35
C TRP A 59 11.31 -8.60 -5.59
N HIS A 60 10.30 -9.29 -5.07
CA HIS A 60 10.10 -10.73 -5.28
C HIS A 60 8.70 -11.05 -5.78
N GLU A 61 8.61 -12.18 -6.49
CA GLU A 61 7.34 -12.75 -6.91
C GLU A 61 6.81 -13.66 -5.82
N GLU A 62 5.53 -13.54 -5.52
CA GLU A 62 4.85 -14.44 -4.61
C GLU A 62 3.89 -15.36 -5.37
N ARG A 63 3.79 -16.59 -4.91
CA ARG A 63 2.80 -17.56 -5.37
C ARG A 63 1.85 -17.88 -4.23
N MET A 64 0.58 -17.75 -4.48
CA MET A 64 -0.46 -18.04 -3.50
C MET A 64 -1.25 -19.27 -3.92
N ARG A 65 -1.49 -20.19 -2.99
CA ARG A 65 -2.41 -21.28 -3.23
C ARG A 65 -3.85 -20.75 -3.18
N MET A 66 -4.53 -20.83 -4.30
CA MET A 66 -5.96 -20.53 -4.42
C MET A 66 -6.70 -21.81 -4.79
N TYR A 67 -7.52 -22.32 -3.86
CA TYR A 67 -8.14 -23.64 -4.01
C TYR A 67 -7.07 -24.72 -4.24
N ASP A 68 -7.18 -25.51 -5.32
CA ASP A 68 -6.23 -26.56 -5.67
C ASP A 68 -5.10 -26.13 -6.62
N THR A 69 -5.04 -24.84 -6.96
CA THR A 69 -4.07 -24.30 -7.91
C THR A 69 -3.15 -23.28 -7.24
N THR A 70 -1.85 -23.32 -7.58
CA THR A 70 -0.90 -22.26 -7.19
C THR A 70 -0.90 -21.18 -8.24
N VAL A 71 -1.35 -19.99 -7.87
CA VAL A 71 -1.46 -18.82 -8.74
C VAL A 71 -0.35 -17.83 -8.41
N ARG A 72 0.30 -17.28 -9.43
CA ARG A 72 1.25 -16.17 -9.29
C ARG A 72 0.49 -14.92 -8.87
N VAL A 73 0.95 -14.25 -7.82
CA VAL A 73 0.44 -12.93 -7.43
C VAL A 73 0.80 -11.92 -8.52
N PRO A 74 -0.18 -11.23 -9.15
CA PRO A 74 0.07 -10.37 -10.29
C PRO A 74 0.59 -8.99 -9.84
N ARG A 75 1.73 -8.96 -9.21
CA ARG A 75 2.57 -7.82 -8.81
C ARG A 75 3.81 -8.33 -8.10
N LEU A 76 4.85 -7.51 -7.99
CA LEU A 76 6.01 -7.82 -7.15
C LEU A 76 5.80 -7.24 -5.74
N LEU A 77 6.40 -7.87 -4.75
CA LEU A 77 6.23 -7.53 -3.35
C LEU A 77 7.58 -7.28 -2.67
N ALA A 78 7.56 -6.47 -1.63
CA ALA A 78 8.60 -6.37 -0.61
C ALA A 78 7.95 -5.95 0.70
N GLY A 79 8.60 -6.21 1.82
CA GLY A 79 8.07 -5.83 3.13
C GLY A 79 9.19 -5.61 4.14
N TYR A 80 8.94 -4.70 5.06
CA TYR A 80 9.86 -4.30 6.12
C TYR A 80 9.13 -4.29 7.45
N THR A 81 9.70 -4.96 8.41
CA THR A 81 9.26 -4.93 9.81
C THR A 81 9.81 -3.69 10.50
N GLN A 82 9.37 -3.45 11.74
CA GLN A 82 9.87 -2.32 12.54
C GLN A 82 11.39 -2.37 12.79
N ALA A 83 11.98 -3.57 12.81
CA ALA A 83 13.40 -3.77 13.09
C ALA A 83 14.31 -3.58 11.87
N GLU A 84 13.73 -3.48 10.68
CA GLU A 84 14.48 -3.40 9.42
C GLU A 84 14.60 -1.94 8.95
N THR A 85 15.78 -1.62 8.40
CA THR A 85 16.01 -0.32 7.77
C THR A 85 15.18 -0.19 6.49
N LEU A 86 14.40 0.88 6.39
CA LEU A 86 13.61 1.16 5.19
C LEU A 86 14.53 1.56 4.02
N PRO A 87 14.11 1.31 2.78
CA PRO A 87 14.94 1.53 1.59
C PRO A 87 15.21 3.02 1.28
N HIS A 88 14.51 3.95 1.94
CA HIS A 88 14.75 5.38 1.84
C HIS A 88 14.31 6.11 3.11
N PRO A 89 15.08 7.13 3.61
CA PRO A 89 14.75 7.86 4.84
C PRO A 89 13.38 8.54 4.83
N VAL A 90 12.92 9.04 3.69
CA VAL A 90 11.59 9.67 3.56
C VAL A 90 10.43 8.73 3.93
N LEU A 91 10.62 7.41 3.87
CA LEU A 91 9.61 6.45 4.32
C LEU A 91 9.51 6.41 5.85
N ASP A 92 10.62 6.61 6.57
CA ASP A 92 10.61 6.79 8.02
C ASP A 92 9.94 8.11 8.41
N GLU A 93 10.24 9.19 7.68
CA GLU A 93 9.58 10.48 7.88
C GLU A 93 8.06 10.36 7.66
N ALA A 94 7.63 9.72 6.58
CA ALA A 94 6.21 9.48 6.30
C ALA A 94 5.55 8.64 7.40
N ARG A 95 6.22 7.57 7.86
CA ARG A 95 5.75 6.71 8.95
C ARG A 95 5.58 7.50 10.26
N CYS A 96 6.55 8.34 10.60
CA CYS A 96 6.49 9.20 11.78
C CYS A 96 5.38 10.25 11.66
N ALA A 97 5.25 10.91 10.53
CA ALA A 97 4.21 11.91 10.28
C ALA A 97 2.80 11.30 10.37
N LEU A 98 2.59 10.13 9.77
CA LEU A 98 1.34 9.37 9.85
C LEU A 98 1.03 8.95 11.30
N SER A 99 2.02 8.40 12.00
CA SER A 99 1.87 7.97 13.40
C SER A 99 1.49 9.14 14.32
N ALA A 100 2.12 10.29 14.14
CA ALA A 100 1.81 11.49 14.93
C ALA A 100 0.41 12.04 14.60
N HIS A 101 0.04 12.08 13.31
CA HIS A 101 -1.25 12.62 12.88
C HIS A 101 -2.43 11.77 13.36
N TYR A 102 -2.32 10.45 13.29
CA TYR A 102 -3.40 9.52 13.64
C TYR A 102 -3.29 8.96 15.07
N ALA A 103 -2.36 9.44 15.91
CA ALA A 103 -2.12 8.92 17.25
C ALA A 103 -3.39 8.82 18.11
N ALA A 104 -4.23 9.86 18.09
CA ALA A 104 -5.45 9.91 18.90
C ALA A 104 -6.54 8.93 18.44
N GLU A 105 -6.60 8.65 17.14
CA GLU A 105 -7.63 7.78 16.57
C GLU A 105 -7.18 6.30 16.51
N LEU A 106 -5.88 6.06 16.22
CA LEU A 106 -5.35 4.72 16.06
C LEU A 106 -4.91 4.10 17.39
N GLY A 107 -4.40 4.92 18.32
CA GLY A 107 -3.92 4.47 19.64
C GLY A 107 -2.56 3.77 19.63
N GLU A 108 -1.98 3.53 18.48
CA GLU A 108 -0.68 2.87 18.28
C GLU A 108 0.04 3.43 17.04
N PRO A 109 1.38 3.35 16.94
CA PRO A 109 2.09 3.86 15.77
C PRO A 109 1.98 2.91 14.57
N PHE A 110 2.18 3.45 13.38
CA PHE A 110 2.51 2.63 12.19
C PHE A 110 3.92 2.06 12.34
N VAL A 111 4.06 0.75 12.22
CA VAL A 111 5.34 0.05 12.49
C VAL A 111 5.88 -0.73 11.30
N SER A 112 5.03 -1.23 10.42
CA SER A 112 5.44 -2.04 9.29
C SER A 112 5.17 -1.33 7.97
N VAL A 113 6.01 -1.64 6.96
CA VAL A 113 5.91 -1.06 5.62
C VAL A 113 5.91 -2.17 4.59
N GLY A 114 4.80 -2.29 3.86
CA GLY A 114 4.69 -3.19 2.71
C GLY A 114 4.82 -2.41 1.41
N LEU A 115 5.42 -3.00 0.40
CA LEU A 115 5.53 -2.42 -0.93
C LEU A 115 5.00 -3.37 -1.99
N CYS A 116 4.26 -2.82 -2.95
CA CYS A 116 3.79 -3.55 -4.12
C CYS A 116 4.19 -2.80 -5.38
N LEU A 117 4.92 -3.46 -6.28
CA LEU A 117 5.23 -2.93 -7.61
C LEU A 117 4.29 -3.55 -8.64
N TYR A 118 3.44 -2.72 -9.21
CA TYR A 118 2.62 -3.01 -10.39
C TYR A 118 3.42 -2.57 -11.62
N ARG A 119 3.85 -3.52 -12.44
CA ARG A 119 4.76 -3.27 -13.59
C ARG A 119 4.04 -2.56 -14.72
N ASP A 120 2.76 -2.87 -14.87
CA ASP A 120 1.87 -2.30 -15.88
C ASP A 120 0.40 -2.51 -15.50
N GLY A 121 -0.52 -2.30 -16.45
CA GLY A 121 -1.95 -2.48 -16.24
C GLY A 121 -2.42 -3.92 -16.06
N SER A 122 -1.61 -4.93 -16.40
CA SER A 122 -1.94 -6.34 -16.19
C SER A 122 -1.81 -6.76 -14.72
N ASP A 123 -0.94 -6.07 -13.97
CA ASP A 123 -0.79 -6.28 -12.54
C ASP A 123 -1.98 -5.69 -11.76
N SER A 124 -2.39 -6.40 -10.71
CA SER A 124 -3.63 -6.10 -10.00
C SER A 124 -3.62 -6.64 -8.58
N VAL A 125 -4.60 -6.23 -7.81
CA VAL A 125 -4.99 -6.91 -6.58
C VAL A 125 -6.51 -7.12 -6.57
N ALA A 126 -6.93 -8.35 -6.32
CA ALA A 126 -8.33 -8.71 -6.22
C ALA A 126 -8.98 -8.04 -4.99
N TRP A 127 -10.32 -8.02 -4.97
CA TRP A 127 -11.08 -7.53 -3.84
C TRP A 127 -10.75 -8.29 -2.56
N HIS A 128 -10.24 -7.60 -1.54
CA HIS A 128 -9.87 -8.17 -0.24
C HIS A 128 -10.01 -7.13 0.87
N GLY A 129 -9.98 -7.58 2.12
CA GLY A 129 -9.66 -6.76 3.29
C GLY A 129 -8.36 -7.29 3.86
N ASP A 130 -7.60 -6.47 4.55
CA ASP A 130 -6.34 -6.91 5.17
C ASP A 130 -6.61 -7.92 6.29
N ARG A 131 -5.82 -8.99 6.33
CA ARG A 131 -6.04 -10.12 7.27
C ARG A 131 -5.89 -9.72 8.72
N ILE A 132 -5.03 -8.75 9.02
CA ILE A 132 -4.83 -8.21 10.37
C ILE A 132 -6.15 -7.70 10.96
N ALA A 133 -6.92 -6.96 10.16
CA ALA A 133 -8.22 -6.48 10.60
C ALA A 133 -9.28 -7.60 10.78
N ARG A 134 -9.09 -8.75 10.16
CA ARG A 134 -9.99 -9.91 10.35
C ARG A 134 -9.78 -10.60 11.69
N GLU A 135 -8.59 -10.55 12.24
CA GLU A 135 -8.26 -11.14 13.54
C GLU A 135 -8.54 -10.18 14.70
N SER A 136 -8.72 -8.89 14.40
CA SER A 136 -9.03 -7.86 15.38
C SER A 136 -10.53 -7.54 15.38
N THR A 137 -11.12 -7.46 16.55
CA THR A 137 -12.49 -6.92 16.75
C THR A 137 -12.50 -5.41 16.78
N GLY A 138 -11.32 -4.77 16.81
CA GLY A 138 -11.12 -3.34 16.85
C GLY A 138 -11.02 -2.68 15.47
N ASP A 139 -11.13 -1.37 15.47
CA ASP A 139 -10.84 -0.54 14.30
C ASP A 139 -9.33 -0.43 14.10
N THR A 140 -8.91 -0.30 12.84
CA THR A 140 -7.50 -0.17 12.48
C THR A 140 -7.35 0.76 11.28
N MET A 141 -6.10 1.08 10.93
CA MET A 141 -5.78 1.92 9.78
C MET A 141 -4.75 1.27 8.86
N VAL A 142 -4.93 1.51 7.57
CA VAL A 142 -3.91 1.23 6.55
C VAL A 142 -3.71 2.51 5.74
N ALA A 143 -2.52 3.07 5.80
CA ALA A 143 -2.14 4.22 5.01
C ALA A 143 -1.37 3.78 3.76
N ILE A 144 -1.75 4.30 2.61
CA ILE A 144 -1.20 3.91 1.30
C ILE A 144 -0.65 5.15 0.61
N VAL A 145 0.64 5.17 0.33
CA VAL A 145 1.27 6.15 -0.57
C VAL A 145 1.40 5.52 -1.96
N SER A 146 1.05 6.27 -3.00
CA SER A 146 1.12 5.83 -4.39
C SER A 146 2.17 6.61 -5.15
N LEU A 147 3.04 5.92 -5.87
CA LEU A 147 4.07 6.50 -6.72
C LEU A 147 3.96 5.96 -8.15
N GLY A 148 4.29 6.78 -9.14
CA GLY A 148 4.27 6.40 -10.56
C GLY A 148 2.87 6.51 -11.18
N ALA A 149 2.50 5.59 -12.04
CA ALA A 149 1.28 5.66 -12.83
C ALA A 149 0.01 5.69 -11.96
N THR A 150 -0.90 6.61 -12.26
CA THR A 150 -2.21 6.68 -11.61
C THR A 150 -3.01 5.41 -11.87
N ARG A 151 -3.52 4.78 -10.81
CA ARG A 151 -4.37 3.59 -10.90
C ARG A 151 -5.67 3.80 -10.15
N ALA A 152 -6.72 3.24 -10.69
CA ALA A 152 -7.98 3.16 -9.97
C ALA A 152 -7.83 2.29 -8.71
N PHE A 153 -8.29 2.82 -7.59
CA PHE A 153 -8.42 2.11 -6.32
C PHE A 153 -9.91 1.94 -6.02
N GLY A 154 -10.37 0.72 -6.01
CA GLY A 154 -11.76 0.40 -5.75
C GLY A 154 -12.01 0.11 -4.27
N LEU A 155 -13.15 0.55 -3.76
CA LEU A 155 -13.69 0.24 -2.44
C LEU A 155 -15.14 -0.18 -2.58
N ARG A 156 -15.57 -1.23 -1.90
CA ARG A 156 -16.98 -1.66 -1.87
C ARG A 156 -17.36 -2.26 -0.52
N PRO A 157 -18.56 -2.02 -0.01
CA PRO A 157 -19.02 -2.63 1.24
C PRO A 157 -19.18 -4.15 1.08
N LYS A 158 -18.83 -4.91 2.12
CA LYS A 158 -19.06 -6.37 2.15
C LYS A 158 -20.55 -6.73 2.19
N SER A 159 -21.36 -5.86 2.79
CA SER A 159 -22.82 -5.99 2.87
C SER A 159 -23.54 -5.79 1.53
N GLY A 160 -22.81 -5.38 0.48
CA GLY A 160 -23.39 -4.99 -0.79
C GLY A 160 -23.74 -3.50 -0.86
N GLY A 161 -24.15 -3.03 -2.03
CA GLY A 161 -24.47 -1.62 -2.29
C GLY A 161 -23.39 -0.91 -3.13
N PRO A 162 -23.51 0.43 -3.29
CA PRO A 162 -22.62 1.19 -4.15
C PRO A 162 -21.19 1.23 -3.58
N GLY A 163 -20.23 1.00 -4.45
CA GLY A 163 -18.81 1.15 -4.15
C GLY A 163 -18.28 2.51 -4.61
N LEU A 164 -17.02 2.76 -4.24
CA LEU A 164 -16.25 3.92 -4.68
C LEU A 164 -15.13 3.50 -5.62
N ARG A 165 -14.78 4.38 -6.54
CA ARG A 165 -13.60 4.25 -7.39
C ARG A 165 -12.83 5.56 -7.33
N LEU A 166 -11.64 5.52 -6.74
CA LEU A 166 -10.74 6.65 -6.59
C LEU A 166 -9.63 6.54 -7.62
N GLN A 167 -9.12 7.68 -8.07
CA GLN A 167 -7.85 7.76 -8.79
C GLN A 167 -6.79 8.19 -7.78
N VAL A 168 -5.86 7.30 -7.48
CA VAL A 168 -4.75 7.60 -6.56
C VAL A 168 -3.51 7.83 -7.41
N GLY A 169 -3.06 9.07 -7.42
CA GLY A 169 -1.99 9.56 -8.27
C GLY A 169 -0.61 9.45 -7.66
N HIS A 170 0.33 10.08 -8.34
CA HIS A 170 1.73 10.12 -7.97
C HIS A 170 1.96 11.04 -6.76
N GLY A 171 2.58 10.51 -5.69
CA GLY A 171 2.79 11.23 -4.42
C GLY A 171 1.56 11.29 -3.51
N ASP A 172 0.41 10.75 -3.92
CA ASP A 172 -0.83 10.81 -3.14
C ASP A 172 -0.85 9.82 -1.97
N LEU A 173 -1.50 10.24 -0.88
CA LEU A 173 -1.83 9.41 0.26
C LEU A 173 -3.33 9.09 0.27
N LEU A 174 -3.64 7.83 0.53
CA LEU A 174 -4.96 7.32 0.87
C LEU A 174 -4.86 6.59 2.21
N VAL A 175 -5.70 6.94 3.17
CA VAL A 175 -5.82 6.18 4.44
C VAL A 175 -7.20 5.56 4.52
N MET A 176 -7.26 4.30 4.85
CA MET A 176 -8.48 3.56 5.17
C MET A 176 -8.53 3.35 6.68
N GLY A 177 -9.56 3.86 7.35
CA GLY A 177 -9.65 3.79 8.80
C GLY A 177 -11.03 3.41 9.33
N GLY A 178 -11.15 3.39 10.65
CA GLY A 178 -12.33 2.89 11.35
C GLY A 178 -12.55 1.40 11.05
N SER A 179 -13.79 1.03 10.80
CA SER A 179 -14.16 -0.34 10.49
C SER A 179 -13.79 -0.79 9.07
N CYS A 180 -13.10 0.03 8.26
CA CYS A 180 -12.91 -0.17 6.82
C CYS A 180 -12.39 -1.57 6.47
N GLN A 181 -11.36 -2.07 7.18
CA GLN A 181 -10.80 -3.39 6.91
C GLN A 181 -11.77 -4.55 7.24
N ARG A 182 -12.70 -4.33 8.17
CA ARG A 182 -13.71 -5.33 8.59
C ARG A 182 -14.96 -5.30 7.71
N THR A 183 -15.41 -4.12 7.30
CA THR A 183 -16.71 -3.92 6.64
C THR A 183 -16.64 -3.65 5.14
N TRP A 184 -15.47 -3.24 4.63
CA TRP A 184 -15.24 -2.96 3.23
C TRP A 184 -14.20 -3.89 2.60
N LEU A 185 -14.26 -4.03 1.30
CA LEU A 185 -13.23 -4.65 0.46
C LEU A 185 -12.61 -3.56 -0.41
N HIS A 186 -11.31 -3.71 -0.67
CA HIS A 186 -10.59 -2.84 -1.59
C HIS A 186 -9.82 -3.65 -2.64
N GLY A 187 -9.45 -2.99 -3.73
CA GLY A 187 -8.72 -3.64 -4.81
C GLY A 187 -8.22 -2.67 -5.87
N VAL A 188 -7.25 -3.14 -6.66
CA VAL A 188 -6.72 -2.44 -7.83
C VAL A 188 -7.01 -3.28 -9.07
N PRO A 189 -7.96 -2.89 -9.93
CA PRO A 189 -8.35 -3.68 -11.08
C PRO A 189 -7.27 -3.69 -12.16
N LYS A 190 -7.29 -4.71 -13.02
CA LYS A 190 -6.52 -4.70 -14.26
C LYS A 190 -7.02 -3.59 -15.20
N VAL A 191 -6.10 -2.98 -15.93
CA VAL A 191 -6.40 -1.91 -16.90
C VAL A 191 -5.56 -2.13 -18.16
N ALA A 192 -6.22 -2.36 -19.28
CA ALA A 192 -5.54 -2.67 -20.54
C ALA A 192 -4.65 -1.51 -21.07
N SER A 193 -5.00 -0.27 -20.74
CA SER A 193 -4.35 0.95 -21.25
C SER A 193 -3.31 1.56 -20.31
N CYS A 194 -2.98 0.94 -19.19
CA CYS A 194 -1.96 1.49 -18.28
C CYS A 194 -0.57 1.11 -18.77
N LEU A 195 0.22 2.09 -19.14
CA LEU A 195 1.54 1.89 -19.72
C LEU A 195 2.69 2.09 -18.71
N GLY A 196 2.42 2.66 -17.54
CA GLY A 196 3.44 2.96 -16.55
C GLY A 196 3.43 2.01 -15.33
N ALA A 197 4.58 1.89 -14.69
CA ALA A 197 4.69 1.19 -13.42
C ALA A 197 4.16 2.05 -12.27
N ARG A 198 3.66 1.38 -11.22
CA ARG A 198 3.20 2.00 -9.98
C ARG A 198 3.77 1.27 -8.78
N ILE A 199 4.29 2.01 -7.82
CA ILE A 199 4.61 1.49 -6.49
C ILE A 199 3.51 1.93 -5.52
N SER A 200 3.02 0.98 -4.73
CA SER A 200 2.12 1.24 -3.61
C SER A 200 2.85 0.90 -2.33
N ILE A 201 2.94 1.86 -1.41
CA ILE A 201 3.62 1.73 -0.11
C ILE A 201 2.54 1.71 0.95
N GLN A 202 2.44 0.63 1.74
CA GLN A 202 1.43 0.45 2.76
C GLN A 202 2.06 0.53 4.14
N PHE A 203 1.62 1.47 4.95
CA PHE A 203 1.96 1.59 6.37
C PHE A 203 0.85 0.96 7.22
N ARG A 204 1.23 0.13 8.19
CA ARG A 204 0.30 -0.55 9.11
C ARG A 204 0.78 -0.47 10.54
N PRO A 205 -0.13 -0.38 11.53
CA PRO A 205 0.24 -0.36 12.94
C PRO A 205 0.84 -1.70 13.38
N HIS A 206 0.29 -2.80 12.91
CA HIS A 206 0.80 -4.13 13.17
C HIS A 206 0.78 -4.95 11.89
N TRP A 207 1.78 -5.77 11.69
CA TRP A 207 1.76 -6.80 10.66
C TRP A 207 1.96 -8.14 11.37
N GLY A 208 0.93 -8.98 11.39
CA GLY A 208 1.04 -10.32 11.92
C GLY A 208 2.20 -11.09 11.27
N ASP A 209 2.68 -12.13 11.90
CA ASP A 209 3.89 -12.93 11.58
C ASP A 209 4.02 -13.46 10.12
N GLN A 210 3.15 -13.08 9.23
CA GLN A 210 3.10 -13.61 7.85
C GLN A 210 4.23 -13.13 6.91
N LEU A 211 5.02 -12.11 7.29
CA LEU A 211 6.25 -11.79 6.54
C LEU A 211 7.35 -12.83 6.76
N ARG A 212 7.26 -13.64 7.81
CA ARG A 212 8.29 -14.62 8.17
C ARG A 212 8.22 -15.94 7.39
N THR A 213 7.15 -16.22 6.66
CA THR A 213 6.98 -17.51 5.95
C THR A 213 7.61 -17.53 4.56
N SER A 214 8.03 -16.38 4.01
CA SER A 214 8.65 -16.29 2.68
C SER A 214 10.17 -16.50 2.66
N THR A 215 10.86 -16.45 3.81
CA THR A 215 12.34 -16.55 3.86
C THR A 215 12.85 -17.85 4.49
N ALA A 216 11.98 -18.74 4.97
CA ALA A 216 12.36 -19.99 5.60
C ALA A 216 12.01 -21.22 4.72
N GLY A 217 12.56 -21.25 3.52
CA GLY A 217 12.69 -22.44 2.70
C GLY A 217 14.11 -23.00 2.83
N GLY A 218 14.52 -23.41 4.04
CA GLY A 218 15.71 -24.22 4.23
C GLY A 218 15.35 -25.70 4.10
N PRO A 219 16.20 -26.50 3.43
CA PRO A 219 15.99 -27.93 3.33
C PRO A 219 16.44 -28.60 4.61
N ASP A 220 15.69 -29.60 5.05
CA ASP A 220 16.21 -30.80 5.68
C ASP A 220 15.33 -31.29 6.83
N GLY A 221 15.10 -32.57 6.75
CA GLY A 221 14.51 -33.36 7.80
C GLY A 221 13.93 -34.67 7.30
N LYS A 222 14.72 -35.46 6.53
CA LYS A 222 14.49 -36.89 6.50
C LYS A 222 14.84 -37.45 7.88
N ALA A 223 14.01 -38.25 8.43
CA ALA A 223 14.33 -39.57 8.97
C ALA A 223 13.24 -40.05 9.92
N GLN A 224 12.83 -41.25 9.63
CA GLN A 224 12.17 -42.32 10.34
C GLN A 224 10.66 -42.32 10.40
#